data_176b1225c8e020285d3060005629a17f
#
_entry.id   176b1225c8e020285d3060005629a17f
#
_cell.length_a   1.000
_cell.length_b   1.000
_cell.length_c   1.000
_cell.angle_alpha   90.00
_cell.angle_beta   90.00
_cell.angle_gamma   90.00
#
_symmetry.space_group_name_H-M   'P 1'
#
loop_
_entity.id
_entity.type
_entity.pdbx_description
1 polymer ?
#
loop_
_entity_poly.entity_id
_entity_poly.type
_entity_poly.pdbx_seq_one_letter_code
_entity_poly.pdbx_strand_id
1 'polypeptide(L)'
;MEHIFLNLKRFDIPSSLGGVNSIAPPAKWAEYIISSVKGELAAMSADAEFTIFFPEAHIIEAAAAGKEGWLLGCQGVHRFDVAPGGNFGAFTTGRTAKSMAALGCDYTIIGHCEERRDLGEIISEGGGTDLNAVNRILNQEVLRAREAGLK
;
A
#
# COMPACT_ATOMS: atom_id res chain seq x y z
N MET A 1 -15.25 3.05 17.80
CA MET A 1 -14.54 1.93 17.12
C MET A 1 -13.11 2.39 16.91
N GLU A 2 -12.16 1.61 17.36
CA GLU A 2 -10.74 1.90 17.16
C GLU A 2 -10.31 1.49 15.74
N HIS A 3 -9.30 2.19 15.18
CA HIS A 3 -8.71 1.84 13.89
C HIS A 3 -7.26 1.42 14.10
N ILE A 4 -6.93 0.19 13.72
CA ILE A 4 -5.60 -0.38 13.86
C ILE A 4 -5.00 -0.59 12.48
N PHE A 5 -3.89 0.09 12.20
CA PHE A 5 -3.18 0.06 10.93
C PHE A 5 -1.86 -0.69 11.09
N LEU A 6 -1.69 -1.77 10.33
CA LEU A 6 -0.47 -2.57 10.29
C LEU A 6 0.21 -2.44 8.92
N ASN A 7 1.35 -1.76 8.87
CA ASN A 7 2.17 -1.68 7.67
C ASN A 7 3.22 -2.80 7.66
N LEU A 8 3.08 -3.76 6.76
CA LEU A 8 3.99 -4.90 6.62
C LEU A 8 5.27 -4.56 5.85
N LYS A 9 5.41 -3.33 5.32
CA LYS A 9 6.61 -2.88 4.60
C LYS A 9 7.09 -3.91 3.57
N ARG A 10 8.40 -4.12 3.42
CA ARG A 10 9.03 -5.17 2.60
C ARG A 10 9.53 -6.33 3.47
N PHE A 11 8.73 -6.70 4.47
CA PHE A 11 9.04 -7.83 5.35
C PHE A 11 8.83 -9.20 4.68
N ASP A 12 8.41 -9.21 3.42
CA ASP A 12 8.37 -10.36 2.53
C ASP A 12 9.76 -10.84 2.06
N ILE A 13 10.79 -10.00 2.16
CA ILE A 13 12.14 -10.32 1.68
C ILE A 13 12.78 -11.39 2.58
N PRO A 14 13.27 -12.52 2.00
CA PRO A 14 13.91 -13.58 2.75
C PRO A 14 15.14 -13.11 3.55
N SER A 15 15.34 -13.70 4.73
CA SER A 15 16.51 -13.42 5.58
C SER A 15 17.83 -13.73 4.88
N SER A 16 17.88 -14.71 3.98
CA SER A 16 19.05 -15.02 3.15
C SER A 16 19.45 -13.90 2.17
N LEU A 17 18.54 -12.97 1.89
CA LEU A 17 18.77 -11.79 1.05
C LEU A 17 18.89 -10.49 1.87
N GLY A 18 19.05 -10.59 3.19
CA GLY A 18 19.14 -9.44 4.09
C GLY A 18 17.80 -8.91 4.59
N GLY A 19 16.68 -9.55 4.26
CA GLY A 19 15.36 -9.24 4.80
C GLY A 19 15.09 -9.91 6.16
N VAL A 20 13.81 -9.96 6.55
CA VAL A 20 13.39 -10.54 7.83
C VAL A 20 12.45 -11.74 7.68
N ASN A 21 12.02 -12.05 6.45
CA ASN A 21 11.10 -13.15 6.22
C ASN A 21 11.75 -14.52 6.48
N SER A 22 11.18 -15.23 7.44
CA SER A 22 11.53 -16.63 7.77
C SER A 22 10.29 -17.52 7.93
N ILE A 23 9.08 -17.01 7.64
CA ILE A 23 7.81 -17.69 7.94
C ILE A 23 7.20 -18.42 6.76
N ALA A 24 7.39 -17.92 5.54
CA ALA A 24 6.84 -18.52 4.33
C ALA A 24 7.65 -18.11 3.08
N PRO A 25 7.61 -18.90 1.99
CA PRO A 25 8.12 -18.42 0.70
C PRO A 25 7.45 -17.11 0.28
N PRO A 26 8.16 -16.16 -0.36
CA PRO A 26 7.56 -14.89 -0.77
C PRO A 26 6.25 -15.01 -1.54
N ALA A 27 6.14 -15.99 -2.45
CA ALA A 27 4.92 -16.23 -3.23
C ALA A 27 3.73 -16.80 -2.43
N LYS A 28 3.89 -17.03 -1.13
CA LYS A 28 2.87 -17.55 -0.20
C LYS A 28 2.82 -16.74 1.10
N TRP A 29 3.49 -15.61 1.11
CA TRP A 29 3.70 -14.86 2.33
C TRP A 29 2.43 -14.17 2.84
N ALA A 30 1.66 -13.54 1.94
CA ALA A 30 0.41 -12.89 2.31
C ALA A 30 -0.67 -13.91 2.72
N GLU A 31 -0.81 -15.01 1.97
CA GLU A 31 -1.73 -16.10 2.32
C GLU A 31 -1.42 -16.67 3.70
N TYR A 32 -0.14 -16.89 4.01
CA TYR A 32 0.28 -17.40 5.30
C TYR A 32 -0.10 -16.44 6.44
N ILE A 33 0.21 -15.14 6.30
CA ILE A 33 -0.11 -14.12 7.32
C ILE A 33 -1.63 -14.08 7.56
N ILE A 34 -2.42 -13.90 6.49
CA ILE A 34 -3.87 -13.78 6.64
C ILE A 34 -4.48 -15.05 7.22
N SER A 35 -4.08 -16.22 6.75
CA SER A 35 -4.58 -17.50 7.27
C SER A 35 -4.27 -17.70 8.76
N SER A 36 -3.15 -17.13 9.23
CA SER A 36 -2.72 -17.25 10.62
C SER A 36 -3.50 -16.32 11.57
N VAL A 37 -4.06 -15.19 11.07
CA VAL A 37 -4.65 -14.17 11.97
C VAL A 37 -6.13 -13.88 11.71
N LYS A 38 -6.70 -14.26 10.58
CA LYS A 38 -8.06 -13.87 10.18
C LYS A 38 -9.15 -14.27 11.18
N GLY A 39 -9.01 -15.41 11.84
CA GLY A 39 -9.98 -15.86 12.85
C GLY A 39 -10.02 -14.94 14.08
N GLU A 40 -8.85 -14.48 14.53
CA GLU A 40 -8.73 -13.56 15.64
C GLU A 40 -9.20 -12.16 15.27
N LEU A 41 -8.85 -11.68 14.06
CA LEU A 41 -9.32 -10.39 13.57
C LEU A 41 -10.85 -10.36 13.44
N ALA A 42 -11.44 -11.42 12.93
CA ALA A 42 -12.90 -11.55 12.84
C ALA A 42 -13.56 -11.53 14.23
N ALA A 43 -12.98 -12.20 15.22
CA ALA A 43 -13.50 -12.21 16.59
C ALA A 43 -13.45 -10.82 17.25
N MET A 44 -12.47 -9.98 16.91
CA MET A 44 -12.30 -8.63 17.46
C MET A 44 -12.95 -7.52 16.61
N SER A 45 -13.58 -7.85 15.48
CA SER A 45 -14.10 -6.86 14.53
C SER A 45 -15.27 -6.00 15.05
N ALA A 46 -15.89 -6.41 16.16
CA ALA A 46 -16.91 -5.59 16.84
C ALA A 46 -16.29 -4.39 17.60
N ASP A 47 -15.05 -4.51 18.04
CA ASP A 47 -14.36 -3.52 18.89
C ASP A 47 -13.41 -2.64 18.07
N ALA A 48 -12.74 -3.20 17.05
CA ALA A 48 -11.76 -2.51 16.25
C ALA A 48 -11.86 -2.86 14.75
N GLU A 49 -11.54 -1.87 13.89
CA GLU A 49 -11.32 -2.04 12.46
C GLU A 49 -9.82 -2.24 12.21
N PHE A 50 -9.47 -3.36 11.61
CA PHE A 50 -8.07 -3.68 11.27
C PHE A 50 -7.81 -3.44 9.80
N THR A 51 -6.77 -2.68 9.46
CA THR A 51 -6.29 -2.52 8.09
C THR A 51 -4.86 -3.01 7.99
N ILE A 52 -4.60 -3.94 7.07
CA ILE A 52 -3.26 -4.48 6.83
C ILE A 52 -2.76 -4.01 5.48
N PHE A 53 -1.61 -3.33 5.47
CA PHE A 53 -1.00 -2.78 4.27
C PHE A 53 0.07 -3.72 3.73
N PHE A 54 -0.17 -4.26 2.55
CA PHE A 54 0.73 -5.17 1.85
C PHE A 54 1.54 -4.47 0.75
N PRO A 55 2.76 -4.95 0.45
CA PRO A 55 3.44 -4.62 -0.80
C PRO A 55 2.58 -4.99 -2.00
N GLU A 56 2.71 -4.25 -3.11
CA GLU A 56 1.92 -4.47 -4.33
C GLU A 56 1.96 -5.92 -4.83
N ALA A 57 3.13 -6.56 -4.75
CA ALA A 57 3.32 -7.95 -5.17
C ALA A 57 2.37 -8.96 -4.45
N HIS A 58 1.83 -8.59 -3.31
CA HIS A 58 1.00 -9.44 -2.47
C HIS A 58 -0.48 -9.04 -2.40
N ILE A 59 -0.88 -7.95 -3.06
CA ILE A 59 -2.26 -7.43 -3.02
C ILE A 59 -3.26 -8.48 -3.54
N ILE A 60 -2.97 -9.11 -4.67
CA ILE A 60 -3.88 -10.12 -5.27
C ILE A 60 -4.03 -11.33 -4.34
N GLU A 61 -2.93 -11.81 -3.78
CA GLU A 61 -2.93 -12.95 -2.87
C GLU A 61 -3.68 -12.61 -1.56
N ALA A 62 -3.45 -11.43 -1.00
CA ALA A 62 -4.14 -10.95 0.19
C ALA A 62 -5.65 -10.79 -0.06
N ALA A 63 -6.06 -10.21 -1.18
CA ALA A 63 -7.46 -10.07 -1.56
C ALA A 63 -8.16 -11.42 -1.71
N ALA A 64 -7.47 -12.41 -2.31
CA ALA A 64 -8.00 -13.77 -2.51
C ALA A 64 -8.17 -14.55 -1.19
N ALA A 65 -7.45 -14.20 -0.13
CA ALA A 65 -7.56 -14.86 1.18
C ALA A 65 -8.84 -14.51 1.95
N GLY A 66 -9.64 -13.56 1.44
CA GLY A 66 -10.89 -13.07 2.05
C GLY A 66 -10.64 -11.97 3.08
N LYS A 67 -11.61 -11.08 3.24
CA LYS A 67 -11.51 -9.87 4.10
C LYS A 67 -12.41 -9.96 5.36
N GLU A 68 -12.63 -11.15 5.89
CA GLU A 68 -13.43 -11.29 7.11
C GLU A 68 -12.71 -10.69 8.32
N GLY A 69 -13.25 -9.59 8.85
CA GLY A 69 -12.74 -8.91 10.05
C GLY A 69 -11.54 -8.00 9.83
N TRP A 70 -11.15 -7.74 8.59
CA TRP A 70 -10.06 -6.83 8.26
C TRP A 70 -10.23 -6.16 6.90
N LEU A 71 -9.49 -5.08 6.65
CA LEU A 71 -9.47 -4.31 5.41
C LEU A 71 -8.09 -4.35 4.77
N LEU A 72 -8.07 -4.33 3.44
CA LEU A 72 -6.83 -4.39 2.65
C LEU A 72 -6.32 -3.00 2.34
N GLY A 73 -5.05 -2.75 2.63
CA GLY A 73 -4.34 -1.53 2.27
C GLY A 73 -3.16 -1.77 1.33
N CYS A 74 -2.88 -0.80 0.46
CA CYS A 74 -1.64 -0.72 -0.31
C CYS A 74 -0.68 0.32 0.28
N GLN A 75 0.62 0.18 -0.03
CA GLN A 75 1.71 0.98 0.55
C GLN A 75 2.08 2.20 -0.30
N GLY A 76 1.08 2.87 -0.85
CA GLY A 76 1.25 4.06 -1.68
C GLY A 76 0.52 3.96 -3.00
N VAL A 77 0.32 5.11 -3.64
CA VAL A 77 -0.24 5.23 -4.98
C VAL A 77 0.51 6.30 -5.77
N HIS A 78 0.44 6.22 -7.09
CA HIS A 78 1.11 7.19 -7.94
C HIS A 78 0.36 8.53 -8.00
N ARG A 79 1.11 9.64 -8.19
CA ARG A 79 0.54 11.00 -8.32
C ARG A 79 -0.30 11.23 -9.58
N PHE A 80 -0.25 10.33 -10.57
CA PHE A 80 -1.12 10.33 -11.75
C PHE A 80 -1.98 9.08 -11.77
N ASP A 81 -3.10 9.12 -12.52
CA ASP A 81 -4.01 7.99 -12.63
C ASP A 81 -4.59 7.90 -14.04
N VAL A 82 -5.28 6.80 -14.32
CA VAL A 82 -6.02 6.58 -15.56
C VAL A 82 -7.27 7.44 -15.60
N ALA A 83 -7.64 7.87 -16.81
CA ALA A 83 -8.87 8.61 -17.05
C ALA A 83 -9.54 8.12 -18.35
N PRO A 84 -10.89 8.10 -18.44
CA PRO A 84 -11.58 7.81 -19.68
C PRO A 84 -11.11 8.74 -20.82
N GLY A 85 -10.74 8.14 -21.95
CA GLY A 85 -10.20 8.89 -23.12
C GLY A 85 -8.79 9.44 -22.91
N GLY A 86 -8.12 9.10 -21.78
CA GLY A 86 -6.78 9.57 -21.44
C GLY A 86 -5.68 8.60 -21.85
N ASN A 87 -4.79 8.31 -20.92
CA ASN A 87 -3.53 7.56 -21.15
C ASN A 87 -3.69 6.03 -21.27
N PHE A 88 -4.89 5.49 -21.22
CA PHE A 88 -5.21 4.06 -21.42
C PHE A 88 -4.44 3.08 -20.47
N GLY A 89 -3.91 3.55 -19.36
CA GLY A 89 -3.10 2.73 -18.44
C GLY A 89 -1.62 2.69 -18.81
N ALA A 90 -1.12 3.64 -19.61
CA ALA A 90 0.29 3.74 -19.99
C ALA A 90 1.18 4.19 -18.82
N PHE A 91 1.22 3.39 -17.76
CA PHE A 91 2.10 3.49 -16.60
C PHE A 91 2.91 2.20 -16.48
N THR A 92 4.22 2.31 -16.43
CA THR A 92 5.11 1.14 -16.34
C THR A 92 5.43 0.79 -14.89
N THR A 93 5.74 1.77 -14.05
CA THR A 93 6.19 1.57 -12.67
C THR A 93 5.26 2.19 -11.62
N GLY A 94 4.29 2.99 -12.03
CA GLY A 94 3.40 3.69 -11.11
C GLY A 94 2.19 2.83 -10.73
N ARG A 95 2.00 2.62 -9.43
CA ARG A 95 0.79 2.00 -8.88
C ARG A 95 -0.35 3.02 -8.90
N THR A 96 -1.21 3.00 -9.90
CA THR A 96 -2.32 3.97 -9.96
C THR A 96 -3.33 3.68 -8.85
N ALA A 97 -3.95 4.71 -8.29
CA ALA A 97 -4.92 4.55 -7.21
C ALA A 97 -6.14 3.71 -7.67
N LYS A 98 -6.61 3.92 -8.89
CA LYS A 98 -7.72 3.13 -9.46
C LYS A 98 -7.35 1.67 -9.66
N SER A 99 -6.09 1.34 -10.01
CA SER A 99 -5.68 -0.07 -10.08
C SER A 99 -5.66 -0.72 -8.72
N MET A 100 -5.20 -0.04 -7.67
CA MET A 100 -5.22 -0.57 -6.31
C MET A 100 -6.65 -0.77 -5.80
N ALA A 101 -7.54 0.19 -6.03
CA ALA A 101 -8.96 0.05 -5.71
C ALA A 101 -9.61 -1.12 -6.46
N ALA A 102 -9.32 -1.28 -7.77
CA ALA A 102 -9.81 -2.40 -8.59
C ALA A 102 -9.30 -3.77 -8.12
N LEU A 103 -8.12 -3.82 -7.51
CA LEU A 103 -7.57 -5.03 -6.88
C LEU A 103 -8.15 -5.29 -5.48
N GLY A 104 -9.04 -4.43 -4.99
CA GLY A 104 -9.76 -4.62 -3.73
C GLY A 104 -9.14 -3.91 -2.52
N CYS A 105 -8.20 -2.99 -2.71
CA CYS A 105 -7.72 -2.15 -1.61
C CYS A 105 -8.83 -1.19 -1.13
N ASP A 106 -8.91 -1.03 0.19
CA ASP A 106 -9.82 -0.10 0.87
C ASP A 106 -9.06 1.16 1.31
N TYR A 107 -7.76 1.02 1.60
CA TYR A 107 -6.89 2.06 2.15
C TYR A 107 -5.56 2.16 1.39
N THR A 108 -4.91 3.31 1.52
CA THR A 108 -3.51 3.50 1.11
C THR A 108 -2.73 4.31 2.16
N ILE A 109 -1.42 4.07 2.27
CA ILE A 109 -0.51 4.92 3.05
C ILE A 109 0.14 5.92 2.11
N ILE A 110 0.09 7.21 2.44
CA ILE A 110 0.75 8.28 1.69
C ILE A 110 1.55 9.15 2.65
N GLY A 111 2.76 9.51 2.26
CA GLY A 111 3.61 10.40 3.04
C GLY A 111 4.30 9.72 4.23
N HIS A 112 4.49 8.41 4.17
CA HIS A 112 5.32 7.68 5.13
C HIS A 112 6.75 8.26 5.16
N CYS A 113 7.42 8.18 6.29
CA CYS A 113 8.75 8.79 6.48
C CYS A 113 9.80 8.32 5.44
N GLU A 114 9.74 7.07 5.01
CA GLU A 114 10.62 6.52 3.97
C GLU A 114 10.35 7.14 2.60
N GLU A 115 9.08 7.26 2.21
CA GLU A 115 8.66 7.90 0.96
C GLU A 115 9.05 9.39 0.93
N ARG A 116 8.83 10.12 2.03
CA ARG A 116 9.22 11.53 2.14
C ARG A 116 10.72 11.71 2.01
N ARG A 117 11.50 10.84 2.61
CA ARG A 117 12.96 10.86 2.51
C ARG A 117 13.41 10.60 1.07
N ASP A 118 12.92 9.53 0.44
CA ASP A 118 13.26 9.15 -0.92
C ASP A 118 12.93 10.28 -1.93
N LEU A 119 11.73 10.83 -1.87
CA LEU A 119 11.33 11.97 -2.70
C LEU A 119 12.21 13.20 -2.46
N GLY A 120 12.57 13.47 -1.21
CA GLY A 120 13.46 14.57 -0.86
C GLY A 120 14.87 14.38 -1.41
N GLU A 121 15.41 13.17 -1.33
CA GLU A 121 16.72 12.80 -1.88
C GLU A 121 16.72 12.94 -3.41
N ILE A 122 15.72 12.39 -4.11
CA ILE A 122 15.57 12.51 -5.58
C ILE A 122 15.53 13.98 -6.01
N ILE A 123 14.75 14.83 -5.31
CA ILE A 123 14.67 16.26 -5.63
C ILE A 123 16.01 16.95 -5.44
N SER A 124 16.70 16.65 -4.33
CA SER A 124 18.01 17.22 -4.01
C SER A 124 19.08 16.80 -5.00
N GLU A 125 19.14 15.52 -5.36
CA GLU A 125 20.08 14.99 -6.38
C GLU A 125 19.85 15.60 -7.76
N GLY A 126 18.58 15.91 -8.07
CA GLY A 126 18.19 16.65 -9.29
C GLY A 126 18.49 18.15 -9.22
N GLY A 127 19.14 18.64 -8.17
CA GLY A 127 19.48 20.08 -7.98
C GLY A 127 18.31 20.93 -7.50
N GLY A 128 17.21 20.33 -7.08
CA GLY A 128 16.05 21.04 -6.50
C GLY A 128 16.31 21.47 -5.06
N THR A 129 15.87 22.69 -4.71
CA THR A 129 16.03 23.27 -3.37
C THR A 129 14.70 23.59 -2.69
N ASP A 130 13.57 23.29 -3.36
CA ASP A 130 12.23 23.59 -2.85
C ASP A 130 11.77 22.55 -1.84
N LEU A 131 11.83 22.90 -0.56
CA LEU A 131 11.40 22.06 0.55
C LEU A 131 9.91 21.66 0.53
N ASN A 132 9.07 22.40 -0.22
CA ASN A 132 7.65 22.09 -0.37
C ASN A 132 7.35 21.15 -1.55
N ALA A 133 8.34 20.81 -2.37
CA ALA A 133 8.12 19.95 -3.54
C ALA A 133 7.58 18.57 -3.15
N VAL A 134 8.10 17.96 -2.08
CA VAL A 134 7.61 16.68 -1.54
C VAL A 134 6.13 16.78 -1.18
N ASN A 135 5.72 17.81 -0.46
CA ASN A 135 4.32 17.98 -0.06
C ASN A 135 3.39 18.15 -1.27
N ARG A 136 3.83 18.83 -2.34
CA ARG A 136 3.03 18.97 -3.57
C ARG A 136 2.88 17.62 -4.29
N ILE A 137 3.92 16.79 -4.32
CA ILE A 137 3.85 15.44 -4.90
C ILE A 137 2.85 14.60 -4.11
N LEU A 138 3.02 14.50 -2.81
CA LEU A 138 2.14 13.71 -1.93
C LEU A 138 0.68 14.20 -1.97
N ASN A 139 0.46 15.52 -2.10
CA ASN A 139 -0.90 16.04 -2.27
C ASN A 139 -1.58 15.53 -3.55
N GLN A 140 -0.84 15.37 -4.65
CA GLN A 140 -1.39 14.74 -5.86
C GLN A 140 -1.76 13.27 -5.63
N GLU A 141 -0.97 12.53 -4.89
CA GLU A 141 -1.28 11.14 -4.53
C GLU A 141 -2.54 11.04 -3.67
N VAL A 142 -2.69 11.93 -2.68
CA VAL A 142 -3.91 12.03 -1.86
C VAL A 142 -5.14 12.31 -2.72
N LEU A 143 -5.03 13.23 -3.69
CA LEU A 143 -6.12 13.52 -4.61
C LEU A 143 -6.50 12.29 -5.46
N ARG A 144 -5.51 11.57 -6.00
CA ARG A 144 -5.77 10.34 -6.77
C ARG A 144 -6.38 9.24 -5.91
N ALA A 145 -5.88 9.04 -4.69
CA ALA A 145 -6.45 8.08 -3.74
C ALA A 145 -7.94 8.36 -3.47
N ARG A 146 -8.26 9.61 -3.15
CA ARG A 146 -9.66 10.03 -2.90
C ARG A 146 -10.56 9.85 -4.13
N GLU A 147 -10.10 10.21 -5.32
CA GLU A 147 -10.84 10.03 -6.58
C GLU A 147 -11.10 8.55 -6.89
N ALA A 148 -10.21 7.66 -6.47
CA ALA A 148 -10.36 6.21 -6.60
C ALA A 148 -11.21 5.58 -5.48
N GLY A 149 -11.63 6.34 -4.46
CA GLY A 149 -12.41 5.86 -3.32
C GLY A 149 -11.58 5.19 -2.23
N LEU A 150 -10.23 5.29 -2.28
CA LEU A 150 -9.35 4.85 -1.19
C LEU A 150 -9.40 5.83 -0.02
N LYS A 151 -9.30 5.27 1.19
CA LYS A 151 -9.18 6.02 2.44
C LYS A 151 -7.73 6.15 2.87
#